data_c5553bb11473e8670e54c00acf76500e
#
_entry.id   c5553bb11473e8670e54c00acf76500e
#
_cell.length_a   1.000
_cell.length_b   1.000
_cell.length_c   1.000
_cell.angle_alpha   90.00
_cell.angle_beta   90.00
_cell.angle_gamma   90.00
#
_symmetry.space_group_name_H-M   'P 1'
#
loop_
_entity.id
_entity.type
_entity.pdbx_description
1 polymer ?
#
loop_
_entity_poly.entity_id
_entity_poly.type
_entity_poly.pdbx_seq_one_letter_code
_entity_poly.pdbx_strand_id
1 'polypeptide(L)'
;WVKPADLPSNREIRDEIQRFACTFEGESRTENLLGMRLQALRFLRMFKPFHPKLIGSTLTGHIRQGSDIDIHVFSHSCEAITAQLDEEGISYRVEHKTVKKHGEERIFTHIHIQDEFPVELTLYPTERSSYGFKCSITGKRIERATLPEFEQLLEKEYPGIDLDQRLAEVEESIDRFQMYRLLLLPLAGVKQSKKYHPEGDALYHSLQVYDLACDELPYDEEFQLAALLHDVGKAIDPHDHVEAGLQALEGLITERTAWLIQHHMDAHAIRAGTLGARARRRLMANESYEDLLLLEECDHNGREPGVEVPDVEDALEAIQELSRLCG
;
A
#
# COMPACT_ATOMS: atom_id res chain seq x y z
N TRP A 1 -1.21 -44.46 18.82
CA TRP A 1 0.14 -43.90 18.74
C TRP A 1 0.55 -43.86 17.28
N VAL A 2 0.75 -42.65 16.74
CA VAL A 2 1.32 -42.44 15.39
C VAL A 2 2.84 -42.48 15.54
N LYS A 3 3.52 -43.33 14.73
CA LYS A 3 4.99 -43.39 14.77
C LYS A 3 5.55 -42.10 14.14
N PRO A 4 6.71 -41.56 14.60
CA PRO A 4 7.33 -40.37 13.98
C PRO A 4 7.56 -40.51 12.48
N ALA A 5 7.75 -41.72 11.97
CA ALA A 5 7.90 -42.03 10.55
C ALA A 5 6.60 -41.93 9.74
N ASP A 6 5.44 -41.93 10.42
CA ASP A 6 4.12 -41.83 9.80
C ASP A 6 3.59 -40.38 9.82
N LEU A 7 4.35 -39.44 10.42
CA LEU A 7 4.04 -38.03 10.38
C LEU A 7 4.50 -37.42 9.04
N PRO A 8 3.68 -36.54 8.45
CA PRO A 8 4.07 -35.88 7.20
C PRO A 8 5.34 -35.05 7.42
N SER A 9 6.22 -35.08 6.44
CA SER A 9 7.40 -34.22 6.42
C SER A 9 6.99 -32.73 6.31
N ASN A 10 7.86 -31.85 6.76
CA ASN A 10 7.62 -30.39 6.59
C ASN A 10 7.35 -29.99 5.12
N ARG A 11 7.87 -30.77 4.18
CA ARG A 11 7.61 -30.59 2.75
C ARG A 11 6.17 -30.98 2.39
N GLU A 12 5.71 -32.12 2.83
CA GLU A 12 4.34 -32.59 2.56
C GLU A 12 3.30 -31.66 3.21
N ILE A 13 3.57 -31.22 4.45
CA ILE A 13 2.73 -30.23 5.13
C ILE A 13 2.67 -28.93 4.32
N ARG A 14 3.82 -28.43 3.86
CA ARG A 14 3.89 -27.21 3.05
C ARG A 14 3.13 -27.36 1.73
N ASP A 15 3.36 -28.46 1.02
CA ASP A 15 2.74 -28.74 -0.27
C ASP A 15 1.21 -28.88 -0.13
N GLU A 16 0.72 -29.42 1.00
CA GLU A 16 -0.72 -29.53 1.29
C GLU A 16 -1.33 -28.19 1.69
N ILE A 17 -0.65 -27.39 2.53
CA ILE A 17 -1.07 -26.03 2.84
C ILE A 17 -1.19 -25.21 1.56
N GLN A 18 -0.24 -25.37 0.63
CA GLN A 18 -0.27 -24.66 -0.65
C GLN A 18 -1.46 -25.07 -1.52
N ARG A 19 -1.77 -26.40 -1.61
CA ARG A 19 -2.96 -26.85 -2.33
C ARG A 19 -4.24 -26.28 -1.74
N PHE A 20 -4.32 -26.26 -0.41
CA PHE A 20 -5.45 -25.70 0.31
C PHE A 20 -5.60 -24.21 0.00
N ALA A 21 -4.53 -23.43 0.14
CA ALA A 21 -4.50 -22.02 -0.16
C ALA A 21 -4.89 -21.72 -1.64
N CYS A 22 -4.33 -22.46 -2.61
CA CYS A 22 -4.72 -22.33 -4.02
C CYS A 22 -6.22 -22.62 -4.27
N THR A 23 -6.83 -23.49 -3.46
CA THR A 23 -8.24 -23.84 -3.61
C THR A 23 -9.18 -22.79 -3.02
N PHE A 24 -8.76 -22.09 -1.96
CA PHE A 24 -9.61 -21.17 -1.21
C PHE A 24 -9.30 -19.69 -1.47
N GLU A 25 -8.05 -19.33 -1.80
CA GLU A 25 -7.63 -17.94 -2.05
C GLU A 25 -7.68 -17.56 -3.54
N GLY A 26 -7.82 -18.52 -4.45
CA GLY A 26 -8.12 -18.39 -5.88
C GLY A 26 -7.33 -17.30 -6.63
N GLU A 27 -8.05 -16.41 -7.31
CA GLU A 27 -7.52 -15.33 -8.15
C GLU A 27 -6.73 -14.29 -7.34
N SER A 28 -7.21 -13.89 -6.18
CA SER A 28 -6.56 -12.92 -5.30
C SER A 28 -5.12 -13.29 -4.93
N ARG A 29 -4.85 -14.59 -4.70
CA ARG A 29 -3.48 -15.05 -4.44
C ARG A 29 -2.56 -14.91 -5.65
N THR A 30 -3.10 -15.15 -6.85
CA THR A 30 -2.34 -15.03 -8.10
C THR A 30 -1.97 -13.59 -8.37
N GLU A 31 -2.89 -12.66 -8.12
CA GLU A 31 -2.68 -11.22 -8.24
C GLU A 31 -1.68 -10.73 -7.19
N ASN A 32 -1.84 -11.10 -5.93
CA ASN A 32 -0.87 -10.78 -4.88
C ASN A 32 0.53 -11.30 -5.20
N LEU A 33 0.67 -12.51 -5.74
CA LEU A 33 1.97 -13.02 -6.14
C LEU A 33 2.58 -12.21 -7.29
N LEU A 34 1.76 -11.82 -8.26
CA LEU A 34 2.21 -10.96 -9.35
C LEU A 34 2.64 -9.59 -8.83
N GLY A 35 1.84 -8.95 -7.96
CA GLY A 35 2.18 -7.69 -7.30
C GLY A 35 3.50 -7.76 -6.54
N MET A 36 3.66 -8.76 -5.65
CA MET A 36 4.92 -9.00 -4.92
C MET A 36 6.10 -9.20 -5.88
N ARG A 37 5.91 -9.85 -7.01
CA ARG A 37 6.96 -10.11 -8.01
C ARG A 37 7.32 -8.86 -8.79
N LEU A 38 6.36 -8.02 -9.13
CA LEU A 38 6.61 -6.72 -9.78
C LEU A 38 7.38 -5.79 -8.83
N GLN A 39 6.95 -5.71 -7.59
CA GLN A 39 7.66 -4.94 -6.57
C GLN A 39 9.08 -5.50 -6.33
N ALA A 40 9.25 -6.82 -6.26
CA ALA A 40 10.57 -7.44 -6.18
C ALA A 40 11.45 -7.07 -7.38
N LEU A 41 10.89 -7.05 -8.60
CA LEU A 41 11.60 -6.65 -9.82
C LEU A 41 12.05 -5.19 -9.75
N ARG A 42 11.20 -4.27 -9.28
CA ARG A 42 11.55 -2.86 -9.03
C ARG A 42 12.76 -2.75 -8.11
N PHE A 43 12.75 -3.39 -6.95
CA PHE A 43 13.87 -3.37 -6.00
C PHE A 43 15.13 -4.06 -6.55
N LEU A 44 15.00 -5.17 -7.29
CA LEU A 44 16.13 -5.80 -7.94
C LEU A 44 16.77 -4.88 -8.99
N ARG A 45 16.00 -4.11 -9.74
CA ARG A 45 16.49 -3.13 -10.70
C ARG A 45 17.16 -1.94 -10.00
N MET A 46 16.53 -1.41 -8.95
CA MET A 46 17.05 -0.32 -8.12
C MET A 46 18.42 -0.68 -7.52
N PHE A 47 18.53 -1.86 -6.92
CA PHE A 47 19.77 -2.34 -6.30
C PHE A 47 20.71 -3.10 -7.22
N LYS A 48 20.53 -3.01 -8.55
CA LYS A 48 21.40 -3.67 -9.55
C LYS A 48 22.90 -3.48 -9.30
N PRO A 49 23.41 -2.29 -8.87
CA PRO A 49 24.83 -2.10 -8.55
C PRO A 49 25.34 -2.98 -7.39
N PHE A 50 24.45 -3.45 -6.53
CA PHE A 50 24.75 -4.26 -5.36
C PHE A 50 24.46 -5.75 -5.56
N HIS A 51 24.39 -6.21 -6.82
CA HIS A 51 24.20 -7.61 -7.22
C HIS A 51 23.06 -8.32 -6.48
N PRO A 52 21.85 -7.78 -6.44
CA PRO A 52 20.75 -8.27 -5.63
C PRO A 52 20.35 -9.68 -6.06
N LYS A 53 19.81 -10.45 -5.09
CA LYS A 53 19.24 -11.78 -5.36
C LYS A 53 17.94 -11.95 -4.59
N LEU A 54 16.87 -12.21 -5.32
CA LEU A 54 15.59 -12.58 -4.75
C LEU A 54 15.67 -13.98 -4.13
N ILE A 55 15.06 -14.15 -2.96
CA ILE A 55 14.91 -15.42 -2.26
C ILE A 55 13.47 -15.58 -1.75
N GLY A 56 13.22 -16.66 -1.03
CA GLY A 56 12.00 -16.80 -0.23
C GLY A 56 10.75 -17.17 -1.01
N SER A 57 9.61 -16.81 -0.42
CA SER A 57 8.28 -17.19 -0.90
C SER A 57 7.89 -16.52 -2.22
N THR A 58 8.26 -15.28 -2.41
CA THR A 58 8.02 -14.50 -3.64
C THR A 58 8.70 -15.16 -4.86
N LEU A 59 9.94 -15.63 -4.70
CA LEU A 59 10.63 -16.36 -5.76
C LEU A 59 9.96 -17.69 -6.07
N THR A 60 9.67 -18.47 -5.03
CA THR A 60 9.16 -19.86 -5.19
C THR A 60 7.66 -19.95 -5.43
N GLY A 61 6.92 -18.85 -5.34
CA GLY A 61 5.46 -18.80 -5.48
C GLY A 61 4.69 -19.31 -4.26
N HIS A 62 5.39 -19.55 -3.12
CA HIS A 62 4.79 -20.10 -1.90
C HIS A 62 4.41 -19.00 -0.91
N ILE A 63 3.74 -17.95 -1.39
CA ILE A 63 3.30 -16.84 -0.56
C ILE A 63 2.17 -17.22 0.39
N ARG A 64 2.05 -16.49 1.50
CA ARG A 64 0.97 -16.54 2.49
C ARG A 64 0.59 -15.10 2.82
N GLN A 65 -0.55 -14.91 3.45
CA GLN A 65 -0.90 -13.63 4.04
C GLN A 65 0.22 -13.17 4.99
N GLY A 66 0.73 -11.95 4.82
CA GLY A 66 1.87 -11.41 5.57
C GLY A 66 3.24 -11.98 5.14
N SER A 67 3.39 -12.50 3.92
CA SER A 67 4.69 -12.85 3.37
C SER A 67 5.45 -11.60 2.96
N ASP A 68 6.74 -11.54 3.32
CA ASP A 68 7.67 -10.48 2.93
C ASP A 68 8.35 -10.79 1.59
N ILE A 69 8.88 -9.78 0.95
CA ILE A 69 9.79 -9.88 -0.20
C ILE A 69 11.22 -9.89 0.32
N ASP A 70 11.89 -11.04 0.26
CA ASP A 70 13.25 -11.22 0.77
C ASP A 70 14.29 -11.01 -0.32
N ILE A 71 15.19 -10.04 -0.16
CA ILE A 71 16.27 -9.75 -1.11
C ILE A 71 17.62 -9.72 -0.39
N HIS A 72 18.58 -10.50 -0.89
CA HIS A 72 19.98 -10.38 -0.50
C HIS A 72 20.66 -9.30 -1.34
N VAL A 73 21.32 -8.35 -0.69
CA VAL A 73 22.16 -7.32 -1.33
C VAL A 73 23.60 -7.45 -0.84
N PHE A 74 24.56 -7.11 -1.69
CA PHE A 74 25.97 -7.34 -1.42
C PHE A 74 26.74 -6.02 -1.48
N SER A 75 27.10 -5.50 -0.30
CA SER A 75 27.87 -4.26 -0.13
C SER A 75 28.64 -4.29 1.19
N HIS A 76 29.75 -3.54 1.24
CA HIS A 76 30.46 -3.27 2.49
C HIS A 76 29.90 -2.05 3.23
N SER A 77 29.07 -1.24 2.57
CA SER A 77 28.47 -0.04 3.15
C SER A 77 26.95 -0.19 3.19
N CYS A 78 26.38 -0.07 4.39
CA CYS A 78 24.95 0.05 4.61
C CYS A 78 24.44 1.40 4.07
N GLU A 79 25.24 2.45 4.27
CA GLU A 79 24.94 3.82 3.84
C GLU A 79 24.76 3.93 2.31
N ALA A 80 25.50 3.11 1.54
CA ALA A 80 25.34 3.08 0.09
C ALA A 80 23.97 2.51 -0.33
N ILE A 81 23.44 1.54 0.44
CA ILE A 81 22.10 0.98 0.20
C ILE A 81 21.02 1.97 0.64
N THR A 82 21.19 2.56 1.84
CA THR A 82 20.17 3.50 2.35
C THR A 82 20.14 4.80 1.57
N ALA A 83 21.27 5.28 1.03
CA ALA A 83 21.30 6.45 0.14
C ALA A 83 20.45 6.26 -1.11
N GLN A 84 20.39 5.03 -1.66
CA GLN A 84 19.53 4.74 -2.81
C GLN A 84 18.04 4.82 -2.43
N LEU A 85 17.67 4.36 -1.22
CA LEU A 85 16.31 4.49 -0.70
C LEU A 85 15.94 5.94 -0.40
N ASP A 86 16.88 6.71 0.16
CA ASP A 86 16.69 8.13 0.44
C ASP A 86 16.50 8.94 -0.85
N GLU A 87 17.22 8.60 -1.92
CA GLU A 87 17.08 9.22 -3.25
C GLU A 87 15.69 9.01 -3.85
N GLU A 88 15.10 7.82 -3.62
CA GLU A 88 13.76 7.46 -4.10
C GLU A 88 12.66 7.86 -3.09
N GLY A 89 13.00 8.48 -1.96
CA GLY A 89 12.07 8.90 -0.93
C GLY A 89 11.40 7.73 -0.18
N ILE A 90 11.99 6.54 -0.22
CA ILE A 90 11.43 5.32 0.38
C ILE A 90 11.78 5.26 1.85
N SER A 91 10.77 5.11 2.71
CA SER A 91 10.95 4.95 4.17
C SER A 91 11.46 3.56 4.51
N TYR A 92 12.41 3.48 5.44
CA TYR A 92 13.01 2.21 5.87
C TYR A 92 13.42 2.24 7.34
N ARG A 93 13.64 1.04 7.89
CA ARG A 93 14.21 0.84 9.23
C ARG A 93 15.39 -0.13 9.16
N VAL A 94 16.53 0.26 9.71
CA VAL A 94 17.73 -0.60 9.80
C VAL A 94 17.73 -1.37 11.12
N GLU A 95 17.92 -2.68 11.05
CA GLU A 95 18.06 -3.57 12.20
C GLU A 95 19.40 -4.33 12.12
N HIS A 96 20.13 -4.38 13.23
CA HIS A 96 21.36 -5.17 13.35
C HIS A 96 21.12 -6.37 14.27
N LYS A 97 21.16 -7.58 13.71
CA LYS A 97 21.01 -8.84 14.46
C LYS A 97 22.37 -9.47 14.69
N THR A 98 22.76 -9.65 15.95
CA THR A 98 23.98 -10.39 16.32
C THR A 98 23.65 -11.87 16.52
N VAL A 99 24.26 -12.74 15.72
CA VAL A 99 24.12 -14.20 15.83
C VAL A 99 25.44 -14.79 16.26
N LYS A 100 25.42 -15.51 17.40
CA LYS A 100 26.56 -16.32 17.87
C LYS A 100 26.49 -17.73 17.25
N LYS A 101 27.46 -18.06 16.40
CA LYS A 101 27.56 -19.39 15.80
C LYS A 101 29.02 -19.89 15.87
N HIS A 102 29.21 -21.06 16.47
CA HIS A 102 30.54 -21.67 16.65
C HIS A 102 31.56 -20.79 17.38
N GLY A 103 31.11 -19.95 18.35
CA GLY A 103 32.00 -19.06 19.14
C GLY A 103 32.33 -17.74 18.43
N GLU A 104 31.91 -17.52 17.19
CA GLU A 104 32.04 -16.26 16.48
C GLU A 104 30.74 -15.47 16.56
N GLU A 105 30.83 -14.17 16.86
CA GLU A 105 29.72 -13.23 16.73
C GLU A 105 29.70 -12.71 15.29
N ARG A 106 28.54 -12.80 14.65
CA ARG A 106 28.31 -12.25 13.30
C ARG A 106 27.14 -11.30 13.37
N ILE A 107 27.36 -10.09 12.88
CA ILE A 107 26.34 -9.07 12.76
C ILE A 107 25.71 -9.21 11.36
N PHE A 108 24.42 -9.32 11.31
CA PHE A 108 23.62 -9.25 10.09
C PHE A 108 22.84 -7.95 10.11
N THR A 109 22.92 -7.21 9.02
CA THR A 109 22.15 -5.99 8.84
C THR A 109 20.94 -6.30 7.98
N HIS A 110 19.76 -6.02 8.51
CA HIS A 110 18.50 -6.09 7.82
C HIS A 110 17.95 -4.69 7.64
N ILE A 111 17.43 -4.38 6.46
CA ILE A 111 16.74 -3.13 6.15
C ILE A 111 15.32 -3.52 5.82
N HIS A 112 14.39 -3.07 6.65
CA HIS A 112 12.96 -3.30 6.48
C HIS A 112 12.35 -2.09 5.80
N ILE A 113 11.69 -2.30 4.69
CA ILE A 113 11.01 -1.29 3.89
C ILE A 113 9.52 -1.58 3.97
N GLN A 114 8.75 -0.55 4.33
CA GLN A 114 7.30 -0.56 4.23
C GLN A 114 6.94 0.04 2.88
N ASP A 115 6.42 -0.80 2.03
CA ASP A 115 5.93 -0.48 0.70
C ASP A 115 4.66 -1.31 0.48
N GLU A 116 4.13 -1.36 -0.71
CA GLU A 116 2.95 -2.17 -1.06
C GLU A 116 2.97 -3.56 -0.40
N PHE A 117 4.09 -4.26 -0.53
CA PHE A 117 4.39 -5.45 0.25
C PHE A 117 5.64 -5.19 1.07
N PRO A 118 5.72 -5.71 2.33
CA PRO A 118 6.91 -5.56 3.14
C PRO A 118 8.14 -6.14 2.44
N VAL A 119 9.25 -5.40 2.43
CA VAL A 119 10.52 -5.86 1.83
C VAL A 119 11.59 -5.94 2.90
N GLU A 120 12.29 -7.08 2.97
CA GLU A 120 13.47 -7.25 3.80
C GLU A 120 14.73 -7.36 2.93
N LEU A 121 15.62 -6.37 3.02
CA LEU A 121 16.95 -6.45 2.43
C LEU A 121 17.91 -7.02 3.46
N THR A 122 18.55 -8.15 3.18
CA THR A 122 19.64 -8.66 4.01
C THR A 122 20.98 -8.32 3.38
N LEU A 123 21.78 -7.52 4.10
CA LEU A 123 23.08 -7.05 3.64
C LEU A 123 24.18 -8.08 3.91
N TYR A 124 24.97 -8.40 2.89
CA TYR A 124 26.14 -9.26 2.96
C TYR A 124 27.37 -8.57 2.35
N PRO A 125 28.59 -8.91 2.82
CA PRO A 125 29.83 -8.51 2.16
C PRO A 125 29.88 -9.01 0.70
N THR A 126 30.48 -8.23 -0.20
CA THR A 126 30.52 -8.49 -1.65
C THR A 126 31.11 -9.86 -2.02
N GLU A 127 32.08 -10.36 -1.24
CA GLU A 127 32.72 -11.67 -1.42
C GLU A 127 31.74 -12.84 -1.25
N ARG A 128 30.60 -12.59 -0.61
CA ARG A 128 29.54 -13.60 -0.41
C ARG A 128 28.51 -13.67 -1.53
N SER A 129 28.64 -12.86 -2.56
CA SER A 129 27.70 -12.85 -3.70
C SER A 129 27.57 -14.22 -4.38
N SER A 130 28.65 -15.00 -4.49
CA SER A 130 28.66 -16.37 -5.03
C SER A 130 28.42 -17.47 -3.99
N TYR A 131 28.38 -17.13 -2.68
CA TYR A 131 28.28 -18.11 -1.61
C TYR A 131 26.90 -18.80 -1.61
N GLY A 132 26.88 -20.14 -1.47
CA GLY A 132 25.66 -20.95 -1.38
C GLY A 132 25.09 -20.97 0.04
N PHE A 133 24.14 -20.11 0.34
CA PHE A 133 23.47 -20.10 1.64
C PHE A 133 22.61 -21.34 1.83
N LYS A 134 22.52 -21.82 3.07
CA LYS A 134 21.67 -22.94 3.46
C LYS A 134 20.53 -22.46 4.34
N CYS A 135 19.34 -22.98 4.09
CA CYS A 135 18.17 -22.74 4.91
C CYS A 135 18.42 -23.31 6.32
N SER A 136 18.17 -22.50 7.34
CA SER A 136 18.34 -22.89 8.75
C SER A 136 17.38 -24.00 9.19
N ILE A 137 16.23 -24.10 8.52
CA ILE A 137 15.17 -25.08 8.84
C ILE A 137 15.41 -26.40 8.12
N THR A 138 15.71 -26.36 6.82
CA THR A 138 15.79 -27.57 5.98
C THR A 138 17.22 -28.06 5.76
N GLY A 139 18.24 -27.25 6.06
CA GLY A 139 19.66 -27.51 5.77
C GLY A 139 20.01 -27.54 4.27
N LYS A 140 19.02 -27.39 3.37
CA LYS A 140 19.22 -27.37 1.93
C LYS A 140 19.70 -25.99 1.46
N ARG A 141 20.30 -25.95 0.26
CA ARG A 141 20.68 -24.69 -0.37
C ARG A 141 19.43 -23.84 -0.63
N ILE A 142 19.50 -22.56 -0.28
CA ILE A 142 18.43 -21.59 -0.55
C ILE A 142 18.39 -21.35 -2.06
N GLU A 143 17.20 -21.40 -2.64
CA GLU A 143 16.96 -20.97 -4.02
C GLU A 143 17.10 -19.47 -4.09
N ARG A 144 17.80 -18.98 -5.11
CA ARG A 144 18.06 -17.56 -5.32
C ARG A 144 18.01 -17.26 -6.80
N ALA A 145 17.42 -16.14 -7.16
CA ALA A 145 17.43 -15.62 -8.53
C ALA A 145 18.14 -14.28 -8.59
N THR A 146 19.05 -14.13 -9.54
CA THR A 146 19.57 -12.84 -9.96
C THR A 146 18.51 -12.10 -10.77
N LEU A 147 18.71 -10.79 -10.99
CA LEU A 147 17.79 -10.01 -11.82
C LEU A 147 17.50 -10.66 -13.19
N PRO A 148 18.46 -11.07 -14.02
CA PRO A 148 18.16 -11.72 -15.31
C PRO A 148 17.43 -13.06 -15.17
N GLU A 149 17.78 -13.87 -14.16
CA GLU A 149 17.10 -15.14 -13.90
C GLU A 149 15.64 -14.93 -13.45
N PHE A 150 15.39 -13.87 -12.72
CA PHE A 150 14.05 -13.52 -12.27
C PHE A 150 13.20 -12.94 -13.40
N GLU A 151 13.76 -12.08 -14.25
CA GLU A 151 13.08 -11.58 -15.46
C GLU A 151 12.66 -12.74 -16.38
N GLN A 152 13.54 -13.72 -16.60
CA GLN A 152 13.21 -14.94 -17.36
C GLN A 152 12.11 -15.79 -16.68
N LEU A 153 12.09 -15.86 -15.35
CA LEU A 153 11.02 -16.53 -14.62
C LEU A 153 9.68 -15.86 -14.87
N LEU A 154 9.63 -14.53 -14.80
CA LEU A 154 8.42 -13.74 -15.02
C LEU A 154 7.90 -13.90 -16.46
N GLU A 155 8.76 -13.79 -17.45
CA GLU A 155 8.40 -14.02 -18.87
C GLU A 155 7.80 -15.41 -19.10
N LYS A 156 8.33 -16.42 -18.41
CA LYS A 156 7.86 -17.81 -18.52
C LYS A 156 6.52 -18.03 -17.82
N GLU A 157 6.33 -17.48 -16.62
CA GLU A 157 5.13 -17.71 -15.82
C GLU A 157 3.97 -16.79 -16.22
N TYR A 158 4.29 -15.62 -16.77
CA TYR A 158 3.32 -14.61 -17.22
C TYR A 158 3.51 -14.25 -18.71
N PRO A 159 3.32 -15.20 -19.62
CA PRO A 159 3.55 -14.96 -21.05
C PRO A 159 2.59 -13.89 -21.58
N GLY A 160 3.16 -12.83 -22.18
CA GLY A 160 2.39 -11.74 -22.78
C GLY A 160 2.15 -10.53 -21.86
N ILE A 161 2.67 -10.54 -20.63
CA ILE A 161 2.70 -9.34 -19.78
C ILE A 161 3.87 -8.45 -20.22
N ASP A 162 3.58 -7.17 -20.47
CA ASP A 162 4.62 -6.14 -20.60
C ASP A 162 5.05 -5.72 -19.19
N LEU A 163 6.20 -6.24 -18.75
CA LEU A 163 6.72 -6.00 -17.41
C LEU A 163 7.07 -4.53 -17.16
N ASP A 164 7.54 -3.82 -18.19
CA ASP A 164 7.93 -2.41 -18.06
C ASP A 164 6.68 -1.52 -17.95
N GLN A 165 5.63 -1.83 -18.71
CA GLN A 165 4.35 -1.15 -18.57
C GLN A 165 3.73 -1.41 -17.18
N ARG A 166 3.71 -2.66 -16.73
CA ARG A 166 3.16 -3.00 -15.40
C ARG A 166 3.95 -2.38 -14.25
N LEU A 167 5.27 -2.25 -14.37
CA LEU A 167 6.09 -1.53 -13.40
C LEU A 167 5.77 -0.03 -13.38
N ALA A 168 5.60 0.59 -14.54
CA ALA A 168 5.21 1.99 -14.62
C ALA A 168 3.83 2.23 -13.97
N GLU A 169 2.87 1.32 -14.18
CA GLU A 169 1.54 1.38 -13.52
C GLU A 169 1.65 1.26 -11.99
N VAL A 170 2.55 0.41 -11.48
CA VAL A 170 2.82 0.27 -10.04
C VAL A 170 3.49 1.54 -9.49
N GLU A 171 4.49 2.08 -10.18
CA GLU A 171 5.17 3.32 -9.78
C GLU A 171 4.21 4.51 -9.77
N GLU A 172 3.35 4.64 -10.78
CA GLU A 172 2.31 5.67 -10.85
C GLU A 172 1.30 5.53 -9.69
N SER A 173 0.92 4.31 -9.32
CA SER A 173 0.05 4.04 -8.18
C SER A 173 0.70 4.47 -6.85
N ILE A 174 1.99 4.19 -6.66
CA ILE A 174 2.73 4.60 -5.47
C ILE A 174 2.80 6.12 -5.37
N ASP A 175 3.11 6.81 -6.46
CA ASP A 175 3.15 8.28 -6.51
C ASP A 175 1.79 8.89 -6.13
N ARG A 176 0.68 8.31 -6.57
CA ARG A 176 -0.67 8.77 -6.22
C ARG A 176 -0.91 8.77 -4.72
N PHE A 177 -0.59 7.70 -4.01
CA PHE A 177 -0.78 7.61 -2.55
C PHE A 177 0.19 8.52 -1.78
N GLN A 178 1.41 8.68 -2.26
CA GLN A 178 2.33 9.69 -1.70
C GLN A 178 1.78 11.11 -1.86
N MET A 179 1.19 11.43 -3.01
CA MET A 179 0.55 12.72 -3.23
C MET A 179 -0.64 12.93 -2.29
N TYR A 180 -1.49 11.93 -2.08
CA TYR A 180 -2.58 12.03 -1.10
C TYR A 180 -2.05 12.33 0.30
N ARG A 181 -1.00 11.65 0.73
CA ARG A 181 -0.35 11.89 2.01
C ARG A 181 0.15 13.34 2.13
N LEU A 182 0.83 13.84 1.10
CA LEU A 182 1.34 15.22 1.06
C LEU A 182 0.21 16.26 1.12
N LEU A 183 -0.96 15.97 0.56
CA LEU A 183 -2.13 16.85 0.60
C LEU A 183 -2.89 16.78 1.93
N LEU A 184 -2.90 15.63 2.60
CA LEU A 184 -3.60 15.41 3.87
C LEU A 184 -2.85 16.01 5.07
N LEU A 185 -1.53 15.78 5.18
CA LEU A 185 -0.76 16.18 6.35
C LEU A 185 -0.88 17.68 6.73
N PRO A 186 -0.90 18.64 5.77
CA PRO A 186 -1.07 20.06 6.10
C PRO A 186 -2.41 20.40 6.76
N LEU A 187 -3.45 19.56 6.59
CA LEU A 187 -4.77 19.75 7.20
C LEU A 187 -4.72 19.74 8.74
N ALA A 188 -3.74 19.08 9.36
CA ALA A 188 -3.52 19.11 10.81
C ALA A 188 -3.26 20.54 11.33
N GLY A 189 -2.75 21.45 10.47
CA GLY A 189 -2.56 22.87 10.78
C GLY A 189 -3.78 23.74 10.56
N VAL A 190 -4.82 23.23 9.88
CA VAL A 190 -6.02 23.96 9.49
C VAL A 190 -7.05 23.91 10.62
N LYS A 191 -7.07 24.97 11.45
CA LYS A 191 -8.06 25.10 12.53
C LYS A 191 -9.41 25.50 11.98
N GLN A 192 -10.44 24.75 12.34
CA GLN A 192 -11.81 25.02 11.96
C GLN A 192 -12.59 25.77 13.07
N SER A 193 -13.74 26.36 12.70
CA SER A 193 -14.60 27.06 13.68
C SER A 193 -15.21 26.05 14.67
N LYS A 194 -14.90 26.16 15.94
CA LYS A 194 -15.43 25.29 17.01
C LYS A 194 -16.97 25.23 17.08
N LYS A 195 -17.64 26.19 16.45
CA LYS A 195 -19.12 26.21 16.39
C LYS A 195 -19.68 25.14 15.44
N TYR A 196 -18.95 24.87 14.35
CA TYR A 196 -19.37 23.95 13.28
C TYR A 196 -18.52 22.68 13.25
N HIS A 197 -17.32 22.76 13.81
CA HIS A 197 -16.30 21.70 13.86
C HIS A 197 -15.74 21.63 15.29
N PRO A 198 -16.51 21.06 16.24
CA PRO A 198 -16.07 20.90 17.62
C PRO A 198 -14.91 19.90 17.77
N GLU A 199 -14.69 19.03 16.75
CA GLU A 199 -13.63 18.05 16.67
C GLU A 199 -12.23 18.68 16.56
N GLY A 200 -12.08 19.85 15.92
CA GLY A 200 -10.84 20.63 15.98
C GLY A 200 -10.23 20.99 14.62
N ASP A 201 -9.30 20.19 14.10
CA ASP A 201 -8.61 20.45 12.83
C ASP A 201 -9.25 19.68 11.66
N ALA A 202 -8.87 20.10 10.43
CA ALA A 202 -9.45 19.54 9.24
C ALA A 202 -8.97 18.11 8.93
N LEU A 203 -7.77 17.73 9.38
CA LEU A 203 -7.27 16.37 9.20
C LEU A 203 -8.09 15.37 10.02
N TYR A 204 -8.26 15.68 11.31
CA TYR A 204 -9.03 14.83 12.19
C TYR A 204 -10.48 14.68 11.73
N HIS A 205 -11.08 15.75 11.20
CA HIS A 205 -12.38 15.71 10.54
C HIS A 205 -12.38 14.75 9.34
N SER A 206 -11.44 14.90 8.40
CA SER A 206 -11.36 14.06 7.21
C SER A 206 -11.19 12.57 7.55
N LEU A 207 -10.42 12.25 8.59
CA LEU A 207 -10.25 10.88 9.07
C LEU A 207 -11.53 10.31 9.70
N GLN A 208 -12.33 11.12 10.41
CA GLN A 208 -13.64 10.69 10.90
C GLN A 208 -14.62 10.41 9.75
N VAL A 209 -14.65 11.29 8.74
CA VAL A 209 -15.52 11.12 7.56
C VAL A 209 -15.14 9.86 6.79
N TYR A 210 -13.83 9.60 6.65
CA TYR A 210 -13.31 8.38 6.05
C TYR A 210 -13.73 7.12 6.82
N ASP A 211 -13.58 7.11 8.15
CA ASP A 211 -13.92 5.97 9.00
C ASP A 211 -15.42 5.61 8.87
N LEU A 212 -16.29 6.62 8.89
CA LEU A 212 -17.72 6.44 8.62
C LEU A 212 -18.00 5.94 7.20
N ALA A 213 -17.24 6.43 6.21
CA ALA A 213 -17.39 5.98 4.82
C ALA A 213 -17.00 4.51 4.63
N CYS A 214 -16.00 4.02 5.38
CA CYS A 214 -15.64 2.61 5.41
C CYS A 214 -16.76 1.72 5.96
N ASP A 215 -17.48 2.18 6.98
CA ASP A 215 -18.61 1.45 7.53
C ASP A 215 -19.80 1.38 6.56
N GLU A 216 -20.06 2.45 5.81
CA GLU A 216 -21.19 2.53 4.87
C GLU A 216 -20.91 1.78 3.56
N LEU A 217 -19.74 1.98 2.95
CA LEU A 217 -19.34 1.37 1.67
C LEU A 217 -17.94 0.75 1.77
N PRO A 218 -17.81 -0.41 2.45
CA PRO A 218 -16.51 -1.01 2.81
C PRO A 218 -15.67 -1.49 1.61
N TYR A 219 -16.27 -1.62 0.43
CA TYR A 219 -15.59 -2.09 -0.79
C TYR A 219 -15.59 -1.06 -1.92
N ASP A 220 -15.81 0.22 -1.61
CA ASP A 220 -15.85 1.30 -2.59
C ASP A 220 -14.69 2.27 -2.40
N GLU A 221 -13.58 2.01 -3.11
CA GLU A 221 -12.37 2.83 -3.07
C GLU A 221 -12.65 4.29 -3.41
N GLU A 222 -13.43 4.54 -4.46
CA GLU A 222 -13.70 5.88 -4.97
C GLU A 222 -14.47 6.74 -3.97
N PHE A 223 -15.43 6.11 -3.28
CA PHE A 223 -16.22 6.76 -2.23
C PHE A 223 -15.37 7.06 -0.99
N GLN A 224 -14.56 6.08 -0.54
CA GLN A 224 -13.66 6.26 0.60
C GLN A 224 -12.59 7.32 0.33
N LEU A 225 -12.03 7.37 -0.89
CA LEU A 225 -11.15 8.45 -1.32
C LEU A 225 -11.84 9.80 -1.32
N ALA A 226 -13.08 9.89 -1.82
CA ALA A 226 -13.84 11.14 -1.78
C ALA A 226 -14.04 11.61 -0.33
N ALA A 227 -14.36 10.71 0.60
CA ALA A 227 -14.53 11.00 2.02
C ALA A 227 -13.23 11.49 2.67
N LEU A 228 -12.09 10.84 2.39
CA LEU A 228 -10.80 11.23 2.95
C LEU A 228 -10.27 12.56 2.39
N LEU A 229 -10.48 12.82 1.08
CA LEU A 229 -9.84 13.92 0.36
C LEU A 229 -10.73 15.15 0.14
N HIS A 230 -12.03 15.12 0.51
CA HIS A 230 -12.98 16.20 0.17
C HIS A 230 -12.53 17.59 0.60
N ASP A 231 -11.78 17.68 1.66
CA ASP A 231 -11.36 18.92 2.30
C ASP A 231 -9.88 19.29 2.12
N VAL A 232 -9.10 18.55 1.31
CA VAL A 232 -7.65 18.81 1.15
C VAL A 232 -7.34 20.22 0.68
N GLY A 233 -8.22 20.83 -0.10
CA GLY A 233 -8.07 22.21 -0.55
C GLY A 233 -8.14 23.25 0.56
N LYS A 234 -8.65 22.92 1.77
CA LYS A 234 -8.65 23.83 2.92
C LYS A 234 -7.24 24.25 3.37
N ALA A 235 -6.25 23.40 3.11
CA ALA A 235 -4.85 23.73 3.37
C ALA A 235 -4.21 24.58 2.26
N ILE A 236 -4.84 24.70 1.08
CA ILE A 236 -4.34 25.43 -0.09
C ILE A 236 -5.04 26.78 -0.19
N ASP A 237 -6.35 26.79 -0.37
CA ASP A 237 -7.21 27.98 -0.37
C ASP A 237 -8.49 27.71 0.43
N PRO A 238 -8.57 28.17 1.70
CA PRO A 238 -9.75 27.97 2.52
C PRO A 238 -11.04 28.62 2.00
N HIS A 239 -10.94 29.60 1.09
CA HIS A 239 -12.11 30.32 0.55
C HIS A 239 -12.71 29.58 -0.65
N ASP A 240 -11.89 28.89 -1.42
CA ASP A 240 -12.31 28.09 -2.58
C ASP A 240 -11.67 26.69 -2.52
N HIS A 241 -11.87 26.03 -1.37
CA HIS A 241 -11.22 24.76 -1.08
C HIS A 241 -11.61 23.63 -2.04
N VAL A 242 -12.84 23.67 -2.58
CA VAL A 242 -13.30 22.64 -3.53
C VAL A 242 -12.48 22.71 -4.82
N GLU A 243 -12.38 23.90 -5.42
CA GLU A 243 -11.61 24.08 -6.66
C GLU A 243 -10.12 23.84 -6.43
N ALA A 244 -9.56 24.38 -5.33
CA ALA A 244 -8.15 24.18 -4.98
C ALA A 244 -7.82 22.70 -4.74
N GLY A 245 -8.71 21.96 -4.08
CA GLY A 245 -8.58 20.53 -3.86
C GLY A 245 -8.62 19.73 -5.16
N LEU A 246 -9.59 20.02 -6.04
CA LEU A 246 -9.71 19.35 -7.33
C LEU A 246 -8.51 19.60 -8.25
N GLN A 247 -7.98 20.82 -8.26
CA GLN A 247 -6.76 21.14 -9.03
C GLN A 247 -5.55 20.37 -8.52
N ALA A 248 -5.41 20.24 -7.20
CA ALA A 248 -4.31 19.48 -6.60
C ALA A 248 -4.42 17.96 -6.81
N LEU A 249 -5.63 17.46 -7.02
CA LEU A 249 -5.96 16.06 -7.26
C LEU A 249 -6.10 15.70 -8.75
N GLU A 250 -5.88 16.66 -9.66
CA GLU A 250 -6.02 16.45 -11.10
C GLU A 250 -5.11 15.30 -11.58
N GLY A 251 -5.69 14.32 -12.27
CA GLY A 251 -4.97 13.13 -12.75
C GLY A 251 -4.68 12.06 -11.68
N LEU A 252 -5.00 12.32 -10.40
CA LEU A 252 -4.74 11.38 -9.29
C LEU A 252 -6.00 10.61 -8.86
N ILE A 253 -7.20 11.09 -9.19
CA ILE A 253 -8.48 10.53 -8.79
C ILE A 253 -9.37 10.29 -10.01
N THR A 254 -10.37 9.40 -9.85
CA THR A 254 -11.34 9.10 -10.91
C THR A 254 -12.35 10.24 -11.09
N GLU A 255 -13.08 10.22 -12.22
CA GLU A 255 -14.16 11.18 -12.48
C GLU A 255 -15.26 11.11 -11.41
N ARG A 256 -15.58 9.92 -10.88
CA ARG A 256 -16.59 9.74 -9.83
C ARG A 256 -16.12 10.34 -8.51
N THR A 257 -14.90 10.06 -8.08
CA THR A 257 -14.30 10.67 -6.88
C THR A 257 -14.27 12.19 -7.00
N ALA A 258 -13.81 12.71 -8.14
CA ALA A 258 -13.78 14.15 -8.41
C ALA A 258 -15.18 14.77 -8.36
N TRP A 259 -16.19 14.11 -8.92
CA TRP A 259 -17.58 14.58 -8.90
C TRP A 259 -18.14 14.63 -7.48
N LEU A 260 -17.88 13.64 -6.64
CA LEU A 260 -18.29 13.62 -5.24
C LEU A 260 -17.65 14.78 -4.47
N ILE A 261 -16.33 14.99 -4.62
CA ILE A 261 -15.62 16.11 -4.01
C ILE A 261 -16.16 17.44 -4.52
N GLN A 262 -16.40 17.58 -5.82
CA GLN A 262 -16.91 18.80 -6.42
C GLN A 262 -18.26 19.26 -5.84
N HIS A 263 -19.10 18.28 -5.52
CA HIS A 263 -20.48 18.55 -5.14
C HIS A 263 -20.78 18.38 -3.65
N HIS A 264 -19.78 18.07 -2.80
CA HIS A 264 -20.05 17.87 -1.37
C HIS A 264 -20.66 19.13 -0.69
N MET A 265 -20.26 20.34 -1.11
CA MET A 265 -20.87 21.57 -0.62
C MET A 265 -22.30 21.80 -1.13
N ASP A 266 -22.63 21.32 -2.34
CA ASP A 266 -24.00 21.30 -2.83
C ASP A 266 -24.86 20.35 -2.00
N ALA A 267 -24.33 19.23 -1.55
CA ALA A 267 -25.01 18.28 -0.67
C ALA A 267 -25.35 18.92 0.68
N HIS A 268 -24.44 19.70 1.28
CA HIS A 268 -24.76 20.52 2.45
C HIS A 268 -25.89 21.53 2.20
N ALA A 269 -25.90 22.14 1.01
CA ALA A 269 -26.99 23.05 0.64
C ALA A 269 -28.33 22.32 0.42
N ILE A 270 -28.31 21.05 -0.03
CA ILE A 270 -29.50 20.19 -0.10
C ILE A 270 -30.04 19.94 1.30
N ARG A 271 -29.18 19.51 2.25
CA ARG A 271 -29.55 19.24 3.64
C ARG A 271 -30.11 20.49 4.33
N ALA A 272 -29.50 21.64 4.11
CA ALA A 272 -29.96 22.92 4.62
C ALA A 272 -31.24 23.44 3.95
N GLY A 273 -31.69 22.81 2.85
CA GLY A 273 -32.85 23.27 2.06
C GLY A 273 -32.61 24.57 1.29
N THR A 274 -31.35 24.94 1.05
CA THR A 274 -30.97 26.19 0.39
C THR A 274 -30.61 26.03 -1.09
N LEU A 275 -30.39 24.79 -1.56
CA LEU A 275 -30.06 24.55 -2.95
C LEU A 275 -31.28 24.75 -3.87
N GLY A 276 -31.09 25.55 -4.93
CA GLY A 276 -32.15 25.83 -5.89
C GLY A 276 -32.61 24.59 -6.68
N ALA A 277 -33.91 24.50 -6.97
CA ALA A 277 -34.56 23.35 -7.60
C ALA A 277 -33.91 22.92 -8.95
N ARG A 278 -33.33 23.84 -9.72
CA ARG A 278 -32.66 23.54 -10.98
C ARG A 278 -31.30 22.85 -10.74
N ALA A 279 -30.51 23.31 -9.77
CA ALA A 279 -29.24 22.70 -9.38
C ALA A 279 -29.48 21.29 -8.83
N ARG A 280 -30.44 21.15 -7.90
CA ARG A 280 -30.81 19.83 -7.35
C ARG A 280 -31.20 18.83 -8.43
N ARG A 281 -32.01 19.23 -9.44
CA ARG A 281 -32.36 18.32 -10.55
C ARG A 281 -31.19 17.88 -11.41
N ARG A 282 -30.13 18.73 -11.55
CA ARG A 282 -28.91 18.32 -12.25
C ARG A 282 -28.14 17.25 -11.46
N LEU A 283 -28.00 17.45 -10.15
CA LEU A 283 -27.34 16.46 -9.29
C LEU A 283 -28.10 15.14 -9.29
N MET A 284 -29.44 15.16 -9.17
CA MET A 284 -30.28 13.97 -9.21
C MET A 284 -30.21 13.19 -10.53
N ALA A 285 -29.70 13.77 -11.59
CA ALA A 285 -29.52 13.12 -12.88
C ALA A 285 -28.20 12.34 -12.98
N ASN A 286 -27.30 12.52 -12.04
CA ASN A 286 -26.04 11.77 -11.97
C ASN A 286 -26.27 10.45 -11.23
N GLU A 287 -25.62 9.39 -11.69
CA GLU A 287 -25.72 8.04 -11.09
C GLU A 287 -25.19 7.99 -9.66
N SER A 288 -24.18 8.82 -9.31
CA SER A 288 -23.60 8.90 -7.96
C SER A 288 -24.35 9.85 -7.02
N TYR A 289 -25.59 10.24 -7.34
CA TYR A 289 -26.35 11.19 -6.51
C TYR A 289 -26.63 10.66 -5.10
N GLU A 290 -26.96 9.39 -4.97
CA GLU A 290 -27.23 8.77 -3.66
C GLU A 290 -25.93 8.68 -2.84
N ASP A 291 -24.81 8.37 -3.48
CA ASP A 291 -23.50 8.37 -2.85
C ASP A 291 -23.08 9.76 -2.37
N LEU A 292 -23.45 10.82 -3.12
CA LEU A 292 -23.22 12.20 -2.70
C LEU A 292 -23.99 12.55 -1.43
N LEU A 293 -25.23 12.08 -1.31
CA LEU A 293 -26.01 12.28 -0.08
C LEU A 293 -25.45 11.49 1.10
N LEU A 294 -24.94 10.30 0.84
CA LEU A 294 -24.28 9.48 1.84
C LEU A 294 -22.96 10.11 2.30
N LEU A 295 -22.17 10.67 1.38
CA LEU A 295 -20.97 11.43 1.72
C LEU A 295 -21.26 12.63 2.64
N GLU A 296 -22.35 13.34 2.35
CA GLU A 296 -22.80 14.44 3.21
C GLU A 296 -23.21 13.96 4.61
N GLU A 297 -23.83 12.78 4.71
CA GLU A 297 -24.18 12.19 5.99
C GLU A 297 -22.92 11.81 6.79
N CYS A 298 -21.91 11.23 6.15
CA CYS A 298 -20.62 10.94 6.77
C CYS A 298 -19.92 12.25 7.22
N ASP A 299 -19.86 13.28 6.36
CA ASP A 299 -19.27 14.58 6.69
C ASP A 299 -20.01 15.27 7.86
N HIS A 300 -21.35 15.19 7.86
CA HIS A 300 -22.12 15.78 8.96
C HIS A 300 -21.86 15.06 10.29
N ASN A 301 -21.76 13.75 10.26
CA ASN A 301 -21.57 12.90 11.45
C ASN A 301 -20.11 12.85 11.90
N GLY A 302 -19.16 13.10 11.02
CA GLY A 302 -17.70 13.12 11.28
C GLY A 302 -17.22 14.36 12.04
N ARG A 303 -18.00 14.86 13.02
CA ARG A 303 -17.73 16.09 13.80
C ARG A 303 -17.77 15.85 15.29
N GLU A 304 -17.44 14.65 15.74
CA GLU A 304 -17.45 14.30 17.14
C GLU A 304 -16.05 14.43 17.76
N PRO A 305 -15.87 15.18 18.86
CA PRO A 305 -14.58 15.29 19.51
C PRO A 305 -14.24 14.02 20.29
N GLY A 306 -12.97 13.57 20.19
CA GLY A 306 -12.43 12.46 20.98
C GLY A 306 -12.81 11.07 20.50
N VAL A 307 -13.31 10.94 19.28
CA VAL A 307 -13.51 9.65 18.60
C VAL A 307 -12.13 9.11 18.16
N GLU A 308 -11.91 7.81 18.35
CA GLU A 308 -10.71 7.14 17.86
C GLU A 308 -10.85 6.95 16.34
N VAL A 309 -9.84 7.38 15.58
CA VAL A 309 -9.80 7.28 14.12
C VAL A 309 -8.47 6.67 13.68
N PRO A 310 -8.39 6.04 12.49
CA PRO A 310 -7.12 5.60 11.93
C PRO A 310 -6.18 6.80 11.72
N ASP A 311 -4.88 6.57 11.68
CA ASP A 311 -3.96 7.61 11.21
C ASP A 311 -3.95 7.68 9.68
N VAL A 312 -3.20 8.66 9.12
CA VAL A 312 -3.15 8.89 7.67
C VAL A 312 -2.54 7.70 6.95
N GLU A 313 -1.51 7.11 7.52
CA GLU A 313 -0.80 5.98 6.97
C GLU A 313 -1.73 4.75 6.92
N ASP A 314 -2.40 4.42 8.02
CA ASP A 314 -3.34 3.30 8.11
C ASP A 314 -4.52 3.46 7.12
N ALA A 315 -5.06 4.68 7.00
CA ALA A 315 -6.16 4.98 6.07
C ALA A 315 -5.74 4.80 4.60
N LEU A 316 -4.56 5.31 4.24
CA LEU A 316 -4.05 5.20 2.88
C LEU A 316 -3.65 3.75 2.53
N GLU A 317 -3.07 2.99 3.47
CA GLU A 317 -2.77 1.57 3.28
C GLU A 317 -4.06 0.76 3.04
N ALA A 318 -5.11 1.00 3.83
CA ALA A 318 -6.39 0.31 3.66
C ALA A 318 -7.04 0.60 2.29
N ILE A 319 -7.02 1.87 1.84
CA ILE A 319 -7.54 2.24 0.51
C ILE A 319 -6.69 1.61 -0.60
N GLN A 320 -5.36 1.58 -0.42
CA GLN A 320 -4.47 0.97 -1.38
C GLN A 320 -4.70 -0.55 -1.51
N GLU A 321 -4.96 -1.24 -0.39
CA GLU A 321 -5.36 -2.66 -0.42
C GLU A 321 -6.71 -2.84 -1.14
N LEU A 322 -7.66 -1.94 -0.91
CA LEU A 322 -8.97 -1.98 -1.56
C LEU A 322 -8.86 -1.75 -3.08
N SER A 323 -8.01 -0.83 -3.53
CA SER A 323 -7.79 -0.55 -4.95
C SER A 323 -7.27 -1.77 -5.72
N ARG A 324 -6.49 -2.63 -5.05
CA ARG A 324 -5.97 -3.90 -5.60
C ARG A 324 -7.04 -4.98 -5.72
N LEU A 325 -8.05 -4.95 -4.86
CA LEU A 325 -9.13 -5.93 -4.87
C LEU A 325 -10.22 -5.60 -5.91
N CYS A 326 -10.35 -4.33 -6.30
CA CYS A 326 -11.40 -3.83 -7.18
C CYS A 326 -10.92 -3.52 -8.61
N GLY A 327 -9.61 -3.46 -8.86
CA GLY A 327 -8.98 -3.28 -10.18
C GLY A 327 -8.62 -4.61 -10.79
#